data_c110992e78ec7113d5225f2b798b0764
#
_entry.id   c110992e78ec7113d5225f2b798b0764
#
_cell.length_a   1.000
_cell.length_b   1.000
_cell.length_c   1.000
_cell.angle_alpha   90.00
_cell.angle_beta   90.00
_cell.angle_gamma   90.00
#
_symmetry.space_group_name_H-M   'P 1'
#
loop_
_entity.id
_entity.type
_entity.pdbx_description
1 polymer ?
#
loop_
_entity_poly.entity_id
_entity_poly.type
_entity_poly.pdbx_seq_one_letter_code
_entity_poly.pdbx_strand_id
1 'polypeptide(L)'
;IVKFANGELDGVQNVGNGKDEISEVSEAFYEAVCQIKALNDSRHLFLRNIMHELKTPITKGLIAAQMIEKSKNQERLISVFHKLENLINELAAIEQITSKIGLTNKTPCLMRDLIDEAIDIAMVEKEHVGISELDEVRVMVDFKLFSVAIKNMIDNGIKYSTDKHVNIMVSKDHMKFITQGEKLKNDLDFYIQPFIKGEDAQKSFGLGLYIVSNILEAHGLKFGYEYKNGMNVFIFENLQDIIAA
;
A
#
# COMPACT_ATOMS: atom_id res chain seq x y z
N ILE A 1 -3.11 -4.29 29.59
CA ILE A 1 -2.97 -5.59 28.88
C ILE A 1 -3.90 -5.62 27.65
N VAL A 2 -5.24 -5.39 27.79
CA VAL A 2 -6.19 -5.47 26.66
C VAL A 2 -5.81 -4.52 25.53
N LYS A 3 -5.44 -3.26 25.80
CA LYS A 3 -4.99 -2.29 24.80
C LYS A 3 -3.73 -2.77 24.07
N PHE A 4 -2.77 -3.33 24.78
CA PHE A 4 -1.57 -3.93 24.22
C PHE A 4 -1.90 -5.10 23.29
N ALA A 5 -2.81 -5.99 23.70
CA ALA A 5 -3.26 -7.11 22.87
C ALA A 5 -3.91 -6.65 21.55
N ASN A 6 -4.52 -5.47 21.55
CA ASN A 6 -5.10 -4.83 20.37
C ASN A 6 -4.09 -3.96 19.57
N GLY A 7 -2.80 -4.00 19.94
CA GLY A 7 -1.74 -3.24 19.25
C GLY A 7 -1.68 -1.74 19.62
N GLU A 8 -2.47 -1.30 20.60
CA GLU A 8 -2.47 0.09 21.08
C GLU A 8 -1.38 0.31 22.12
N LEU A 9 -0.15 0.61 21.69
CA LEU A 9 0.98 0.84 22.59
C LEU A 9 0.89 2.19 23.32
N ASP A 10 0.27 3.21 22.71
CA ASP A 10 0.17 4.57 23.26
C ASP A 10 -0.80 4.71 24.44
N GLY A 11 -1.70 3.76 24.59
CA GLY A 11 -2.72 3.77 25.65
C GLY A 11 -2.37 2.97 26.90
N VAL A 12 -1.15 2.40 26.98
CA VAL A 12 -0.73 1.61 28.13
C VAL A 12 -0.21 2.54 29.22
N GLN A 13 -0.82 2.48 30.40
CA GLN A 13 -0.43 3.26 31.59
C GLN A 13 0.11 2.32 32.65
N ASN A 14 1.11 2.79 33.39
CA ASN A 14 1.53 2.12 34.61
C ASN A 14 0.44 2.34 35.70
N VAL A 15 -0.18 1.28 36.13
CA VAL A 15 -1.27 1.30 37.14
C VAL A 15 -0.75 0.85 38.50
N GLY A 16 0.53 0.41 38.61
CA GLY A 16 1.12 -0.08 39.83
C GLY A 16 1.58 1.06 40.74
N ASN A 17 0.81 1.38 41.78
CA ASN A 17 1.18 2.33 42.85
C ASN A 17 1.41 1.62 44.20
N GLY A 18 1.45 0.29 44.23
CA GLY A 18 1.62 -0.51 45.40
C GLY A 18 3.04 -1.10 45.57
N LYS A 19 3.26 -1.82 46.65
CA LYS A 19 4.46 -2.62 46.90
C LYS A 19 4.11 -4.11 46.92
N ASP A 20 3.12 -4.51 46.20
CA ASP A 20 2.66 -5.89 46.06
C ASP A 20 3.16 -6.50 44.73
N GLU A 21 3.09 -7.81 44.63
CA GLU A 21 3.56 -8.59 43.47
C GLU A 21 2.82 -8.16 42.16
N ILE A 22 1.58 -7.67 42.29
CA ILE A 22 0.79 -7.20 41.16
C ILE A 22 1.37 -5.91 40.63
N SER A 23 1.83 -5.02 41.49
CA SER A 23 2.45 -3.74 41.11
C SER A 23 3.81 -3.98 40.44
N GLU A 24 4.60 -4.92 40.90
CA GLU A 24 5.88 -5.32 40.30
C GLU A 24 5.69 -5.90 38.90
N VAL A 25 4.70 -6.77 38.69
CA VAL A 25 4.34 -7.30 37.36
C VAL A 25 3.82 -6.19 36.43
N SER A 26 3.02 -5.25 36.96
CA SER A 26 2.51 -4.12 36.18
C SER A 26 3.63 -3.19 35.69
N GLU A 27 4.63 -2.94 36.56
CA GLU A 27 5.79 -2.11 36.22
C GLU A 27 6.68 -2.81 35.18
N ALA A 28 7.01 -4.07 35.38
CA ALA A 28 7.78 -4.85 34.40
C ALA A 28 7.08 -4.93 33.02
N PHE A 29 5.76 -5.11 33.02
CA PHE A 29 4.98 -5.10 31.79
C PHE A 29 5.01 -3.72 31.10
N TYR A 30 4.85 -2.64 31.86
CA TYR A 30 4.93 -1.27 31.32
C TYR A 30 6.30 -0.97 30.73
N GLU A 31 7.39 -1.34 31.43
CA GLU A 31 8.75 -1.21 30.90
C GLU A 31 8.94 -1.98 29.59
N ALA A 32 8.45 -3.22 29.50
CA ALA A 32 8.52 -4.01 28.29
C ALA A 32 7.77 -3.34 27.11
N VAL A 33 6.59 -2.76 27.37
CA VAL A 33 5.83 -2.01 26.37
C VAL A 33 6.59 -0.77 25.92
N CYS A 34 7.20 -0.03 26.84
CA CYS A 34 8.03 1.15 26.51
C CYS A 34 9.25 0.75 25.65
N GLN A 35 9.91 -0.37 25.95
CA GLN A 35 11.03 -0.87 25.14
C GLN A 35 10.59 -1.28 23.74
N ILE A 36 9.47 -2.00 23.60
CA ILE A 36 8.90 -2.37 22.30
C ILE A 36 8.57 -1.12 21.48
N LYS A 37 7.97 -0.10 22.09
CA LYS A 37 7.67 1.17 21.45
C LYS A 37 8.94 1.86 20.96
N ALA A 38 9.94 2.00 21.82
CA ALA A 38 11.22 2.62 21.47
C ALA A 38 11.95 1.89 20.34
N LEU A 39 11.89 0.54 20.32
CA LEU A 39 12.44 -0.27 19.24
C LEU A 39 11.68 -0.03 17.92
N ASN A 40 10.36 0.01 17.95
CA ASN A 40 9.56 0.30 16.76
C ASN A 40 9.84 1.70 16.22
N ASP A 41 9.86 2.73 17.08
CA ASP A 41 10.15 4.11 16.67
C ASP A 41 11.56 4.24 16.07
N SER A 42 12.55 3.59 16.68
CA SER A 42 13.92 3.53 16.16
C SER A 42 13.98 2.83 14.80
N ARG A 43 13.28 1.71 14.63
CA ARG A 43 13.19 0.99 13.36
C ARG A 43 12.57 1.86 12.25
N HIS A 44 11.48 2.57 12.55
CA HIS A 44 10.83 3.47 11.60
C HIS A 44 11.73 4.63 11.19
N LEU A 45 12.41 5.27 12.14
CA LEU A 45 13.39 6.33 11.86
C LEU A 45 14.55 5.81 10.99
N PHE A 46 15.07 4.63 11.30
CA PHE A 46 16.15 4.00 10.56
C PHE A 46 15.74 3.69 9.12
N LEU A 47 14.58 3.06 8.91
CA LEU A 47 14.06 2.73 7.59
C LEU A 47 13.82 3.98 6.76
N ARG A 48 13.20 5.01 7.33
CA ARG A 48 12.96 6.29 6.66
C ARG A 48 14.26 6.95 6.22
N ASN A 49 15.27 6.99 7.09
CA ASN A 49 16.57 7.57 6.77
C ASN A 49 17.28 6.78 5.66
N ILE A 50 17.28 5.44 5.72
CA ILE A 50 17.86 4.60 4.65
C ILE A 50 17.16 4.86 3.32
N MET A 51 15.84 4.92 3.29
CA MET A 51 15.12 5.19 2.05
C MET A 51 15.48 6.55 1.44
N HIS A 52 15.63 7.59 2.26
CA HIS A 52 16.11 8.90 1.80
C HIS A 52 17.54 8.85 1.27
N GLU A 53 18.44 8.16 1.99
CA GLU A 53 19.84 8.01 1.58
C GLU A 53 20.00 7.15 0.30
N LEU A 54 19.12 6.17 0.08
CA LEU A 54 19.12 5.35 -1.14
C LEU A 54 18.50 6.07 -2.34
N LYS A 55 17.51 6.92 -2.14
CA LYS A 55 16.86 7.67 -3.22
C LYS A 55 17.85 8.56 -3.97
N THR A 56 18.74 9.22 -3.25
CA THR A 56 19.74 10.13 -3.81
C THR A 56 20.69 9.45 -4.82
N PRO A 57 21.42 8.35 -4.49
CA PRO A 57 22.31 7.68 -5.43
C PRO A 57 21.54 7.03 -6.60
N ILE A 58 20.31 6.56 -6.39
CA ILE A 58 19.48 6.00 -7.45
C ILE A 58 19.12 7.09 -8.47
N THR A 59 18.65 8.25 -8.00
CA THR A 59 18.33 9.38 -8.89
C THR A 59 19.58 9.86 -9.64
N LYS A 60 20.74 9.98 -8.96
CA LYS A 60 22.01 10.33 -9.62
C LYS A 60 22.42 9.29 -10.66
N GLY A 61 22.27 8.00 -10.35
CA GLY A 61 22.55 6.92 -11.29
C GLY A 61 21.64 6.93 -12.50
N LEU A 62 20.36 7.22 -12.30
CA LEU A 62 19.39 7.36 -13.39
C LEU A 62 19.76 8.51 -14.32
N ILE A 63 20.09 9.69 -13.77
CA ILE A 63 20.54 10.84 -14.55
C ILE A 63 21.80 10.51 -15.33
N ALA A 64 22.80 9.89 -14.69
CA ALA A 64 24.02 9.46 -15.35
C ALA A 64 23.76 8.46 -16.49
N ALA A 65 22.84 7.50 -16.28
CA ALA A 65 22.44 6.55 -17.31
C ALA A 65 21.75 7.23 -18.51
N GLN A 66 20.96 8.27 -18.27
CA GLN A 66 20.32 9.05 -19.34
C GLN A 66 21.31 9.87 -20.18
N MET A 67 22.49 10.21 -19.63
CA MET A 67 23.54 10.97 -20.33
C MET A 67 24.44 10.07 -21.21
N ILE A 68 24.33 8.73 -21.13
CA ILE A 68 25.07 7.80 -21.96
C ILE A 68 24.43 7.75 -23.36
N GLU A 69 25.24 7.52 -24.40
CA GLU A 69 24.73 7.33 -25.76
C GLU A 69 23.68 6.23 -25.83
N LYS A 70 22.63 6.44 -26.63
CA LYS A 70 21.54 5.48 -26.80
C LYS A 70 22.08 4.12 -27.24
N SER A 71 21.87 3.13 -26.38
CA SER A 71 22.25 1.75 -26.60
C SER A 71 21.31 0.82 -25.83
N LYS A 72 21.26 -0.45 -26.24
CA LYS A 72 20.49 -1.47 -25.51
C LYS A 72 20.93 -1.61 -24.04
N ASN A 73 22.18 -1.31 -23.73
CA ASN A 73 22.70 -1.34 -22.36
C ASN A 73 22.25 -0.11 -21.57
N GLN A 74 22.18 1.08 -22.20
CA GLN A 74 21.63 2.28 -21.59
C GLN A 74 20.17 2.09 -21.21
N GLU A 75 19.33 1.58 -22.12
CA GLU A 75 17.93 1.29 -21.86
C GLU A 75 17.74 0.29 -20.70
N ARG A 76 18.60 -0.72 -20.64
CA ARG A 76 18.61 -1.67 -19.51
C ARG A 76 18.98 -1.01 -18.18
N LEU A 77 19.99 -0.13 -18.15
CA LEU A 77 20.39 0.60 -16.96
C LEU A 77 19.26 1.51 -16.47
N ILE A 78 18.65 2.27 -17.34
CA ILE A 78 17.48 3.11 -17.03
C ILE A 78 16.36 2.27 -16.43
N SER A 79 16.02 1.13 -17.05
CA SER A 79 15.01 0.20 -16.54
C SER A 79 15.35 -0.34 -15.14
N VAL A 80 16.62 -0.59 -14.84
CA VAL A 80 17.07 -1.06 -13.52
C VAL A 80 16.90 0.06 -12.48
N PHE A 81 17.30 1.29 -12.80
CA PHE A 81 17.14 2.42 -11.88
C PHE A 81 15.67 2.74 -11.58
N HIS A 82 14.80 2.69 -12.57
CA HIS A 82 13.36 2.84 -12.34
C HIS A 82 12.78 1.72 -11.46
N LYS A 83 13.25 0.47 -11.62
CA LYS A 83 12.85 -0.61 -10.73
C LYS A 83 13.29 -0.37 -9.28
N LEU A 84 14.53 0.12 -9.09
CA LEU A 84 15.04 0.46 -7.75
C LEU A 84 14.25 1.60 -7.11
N GLU A 85 13.93 2.63 -7.89
CA GLU A 85 13.10 3.76 -7.43
C GLU A 85 11.71 3.29 -6.99
N ASN A 86 11.06 2.45 -7.80
CA ASN A 86 9.75 1.88 -7.46
C ASN A 86 9.80 1.05 -6.17
N LEU A 87 10.85 0.23 -5.99
CA LEU A 87 11.04 -0.54 -4.74
C LEU A 87 11.14 0.33 -3.51
N ILE A 88 11.93 1.40 -3.59
CA ILE A 88 12.08 2.31 -2.46
C ILE A 88 10.76 3.02 -2.16
N ASN A 89 10.02 3.42 -3.18
CA ASN A 89 8.72 4.03 -3.01
C ASN A 89 7.69 3.04 -2.40
N GLU A 90 7.70 1.77 -2.80
CA GLU A 90 6.89 0.71 -2.19
C GLU A 90 7.25 0.49 -0.71
N LEU A 91 8.54 0.42 -0.38
CA LEU A 91 9.01 0.29 1.01
C LEU A 91 8.62 1.52 1.85
N ALA A 92 8.73 2.73 1.28
CA ALA A 92 8.32 3.96 1.94
C ALA A 92 6.82 3.98 2.25
N ALA A 93 5.98 3.50 1.33
CA ALA A 93 4.54 3.39 1.55
C ALA A 93 4.22 2.41 2.70
N ILE A 94 4.87 1.23 2.72
CA ILE A 94 4.71 0.25 3.80
C ILE A 94 5.12 0.85 5.15
N GLU A 95 6.26 1.52 5.21
CA GLU A 95 6.77 2.14 6.42
C GLU A 95 5.80 3.21 6.94
N GLN A 96 5.29 4.07 6.05
CA GLN A 96 4.35 5.11 6.39
C GLN A 96 3.04 4.55 6.96
N ILE A 97 2.54 3.43 6.43
CA ILE A 97 1.33 2.76 6.91
C ILE A 97 1.57 2.12 8.28
N THR A 98 2.69 1.40 8.43
CA THR A 98 2.99 0.63 9.66
C THR A 98 3.41 1.51 10.82
N SER A 99 3.94 2.71 10.57
CA SER A 99 4.36 3.67 11.62
C SER A 99 3.21 4.38 12.33
N LYS A 100 1.94 4.11 11.98
CA LYS A 100 0.73 4.81 12.50
C LYS A 100 0.79 6.36 12.39
N ILE A 101 1.88 6.92 11.90
CA ILE A 101 2.10 8.38 11.75
C ILE A 101 1.42 8.87 10.47
N GLY A 102 1.21 7.98 9.49
CA GLY A 102 0.70 8.33 8.16
C GLY A 102 -0.79 8.64 8.07
N LEU A 103 -1.61 8.21 9.04
CA LEU A 103 -3.08 8.36 8.97
C LEU A 103 -3.61 9.68 9.54
N THR A 104 -2.74 10.60 9.95
CA THR A 104 -3.14 11.90 10.50
C THR A 104 -3.64 12.90 9.43
N ASN A 105 -3.41 12.61 8.15
CA ASN A 105 -3.70 13.52 7.05
C ASN A 105 -4.91 13.09 6.19
N LYS A 106 -5.95 12.48 6.79
CA LYS A 106 -7.19 12.24 6.05
C LYS A 106 -7.86 13.56 5.69
N THR A 107 -8.09 13.76 4.41
CA THR A 107 -8.76 14.94 3.86
C THR A 107 -9.90 14.53 2.93
N PRO A 108 -10.96 15.37 2.76
CA PRO A 108 -11.99 15.07 1.80
C PRO A 108 -11.45 15.20 0.37
N CYS A 109 -11.47 14.09 -0.37
CA CYS A 109 -10.96 14.00 -1.74
C CYS A 109 -12.06 13.50 -2.68
N LEU A 110 -12.10 13.98 -3.91
CA LEU A 110 -12.94 13.38 -4.94
C LEU A 110 -12.33 12.05 -5.40
N MET A 111 -13.15 11.03 -5.55
CA MET A 111 -12.68 9.72 -6.02
C MET A 111 -12.05 9.82 -7.43
N ARG A 112 -12.57 10.70 -8.27
CA ARG A 112 -12.01 10.99 -9.60
C ARG A 112 -10.57 11.47 -9.50
N ASP A 113 -10.28 12.43 -8.61
CA ASP A 113 -8.93 12.98 -8.44
C ASP A 113 -7.93 11.91 -7.99
N LEU A 114 -8.38 10.98 -7.13
CA LEU A 114 -7.57 9.83 -6.67
C LEU A 114 -7.25 8.86 -7.82
N ILE A 115 -8.22 8.61 -8.70
CA ILE A 115 -8.02 7.75 -9.88
C ILE A 115 -7.09 8.42 -10.88
N ASP A 116 -7.29 9.70 -11.17
CA ASP A 116 -6.45 10.45 -12.11
C ASP A 116 -5.00 10.50 -11.62
N GLU A 117 -4.77 10.80 -10.34
CA GLU A 117 -3.44 10.75 -9.72
C GLU A 117 -2.82 9.35 -9.81
N ALA A 118 -3.61 8.30 -9.55
CA ALA A 118 -3.12 6.93 -9.62
C ALA A 118 -2.69 6.52 -11.04
N ILE A 119 -3.41 6.97 -12.08
CA ILE A 119 -3.07 6.76 -13.49
C ILE A 119 -1.77 7.49 -13.82
N ASP A 120 -1.63 8.75 -13.37
CA ASP A 120 -0.43 9.55 -13.60
C ASP A 120 0.81 8.92 -12.92
N ILE A 121 0.68 8.46 -11.68
CA ILE A 121 1.77 7.75 -10.96
C ILE A 121 2.11 6.42 -11.64
N ALA A 122 1.13 5.69 -12.17
CA ALA A 122 1.33 4.43 -12.89
C ALA A 122 2.02 4.63 -14.24
N MET A 123 2.03 5.85 -14.77
CA MET A 123 2.56 6.18 -16.11
C MET A 123 1.96 5.30 -17.21
N VAL A 124 0.66 5.06 -17.12
CA VAL A 124 -0.07 4.18 -18.04
C VAL A 124 -0.87 5.00 -19.02
N GLU A 125 -0.91 4.55 -20.27
CA GLU A 125 -1.75 5.16 -21.29
C GLU A 125 -3.23 4.95 -20.93
N LYS A 126 -4.02 6.01 -21.03
CA LYS A 126 -5.44 6.01 -20.63
C LYS A 126 -6.28 4.94 -21.34
N GLU A 127 -5.83 4.47 -22.50
CA GLU A 127 -6.49 3.39 -23.25
C GLU A 127 -6.47 2.02 -22.53
N HIS A 128 -5.54 1.83 -21.57
CA HIS A 128 -5.45 0.61 -20.76
C HIS A 128 -6.32 0.65 -19.51
N VAL A 129 -6.94 1.80 -19.19
CA VAL A 129 -7.77 1.99 -18.00
C VAL A 129 -9.17 2.44 -18.40
N GLY A 130 -10.13 1.52 -18.32
CA GLY A 130 -11.55 1.86 -18.50
C GLY A 130 -12.16 2.34 -17.19
N ILE A 131 -13.05 3.32 -17.25
CA ILE A 131 -13.90 3.72 -16.15
C ILE A 131 -15.34 3.58 -16.62
N SER A 132 -16.03 2.54 -16.15
CA SER A 132 -17.38 2.21 -16.62
C SER A 132 -18.47 2.85 -15.76
N GLU A 133 -18.24 3.02 -14.48
CA GLU A 133 -19.15 3.68 -13.53
C GLU A 133 -18.29 4.52 -12.58
N LEU A 134 -18.69 5.75 -12.35
CA LEU A 134 -18.02 6.64 -11.43
C LEU A 134 -19.03 7.59 -10.79
N ASP A 135 -19.49 7.22 -9.61
CA ASP A 135 -20.25 8.12 -8.77
C ASP A 135 -19.39 9.30 -8.33
N GLU A 136 -19.95 10.50 -8.30
CA GLU A 136 -19.28 11.68 -7.73
C GLU A 136 -19.27 11.55 -6.20
N VAL A 137 -18.33 10.76 -5.70
CA VAL A 137 -18.16 10.47 -4.27
C VAL A 137 -16.95 11.22 -3.74
N ARG A 138 -17.15 11.91 -2.61
CA ARG A 138 -16.05 12.43 -1.79
C ARG A 138 -15.77 11.46 -0.67
N VAL A 139 -14.50 11.12 -0.48
CA VAL A 139 -14.04 10.20 0.56
C VAL A 139 -13.02 10.86 1.48
N MET A 140 -13.05 10.50 2.75
CA MET A 140 -12.14 11.00 3.78
C MET A 140 -10.93 10.05 3.89
N VAL A 141 -9.86 10.33 3.12
CA VAL A 141 -8.67 9.47 3.01
C VAL A 141 -7.37 10.27 3.03
N ASP A 142 -6.26 9.59 3.27
CA ASP A 142 -4.95 10.12 2.89
C ASP A 142 -4.79 10.02 1.37
N PHE A 143 -4.78 11.19 0.70
CA PHE A 143 -4.76 11.29 -0.75
C PHE A 143 -3.61 10.49 -1.38
N LYS A 144 -2.40 10.64 -0.85
CA LYS A 144 -1.20 9.98 -1.41
C LYS A 144 -1.24 8.47 -1.24
N LEU A 145 -1.56 8.00 -0.04
CA LEU A 145 -1.61 6.56 0.23
C LEU A 145 -2.73 5.89 -0.56
N PHE A 146 -3.91 6.51 -0.62
CA PHE A 146 -5.04 5.92 -1.33
C PHE A 146 -4.79 5.87 -2.85
N SER A 147 -4.17 6.91 -3.42
CA SER A 147 -3.74 6.89 -4.83
C SER A 147 -2.70 5.78 -5.10
N VAL A 148 -1.79 5.49 -4.14
CA VAL A 148 -0.86 4.36 -4.25
C VAL A 148 -1.59 3.02 -4.24
N ALA A 149 -2.66 2.85 -3.44
CA ALA A 149 -3.46 1.64 -3.46
C ALA A 149 -4.13 1.42 -4.84
N ILE A 150 -4.77 2.46 -5.38
CA ILE A 150 -5.40 2.42 -6.71
C ILE A 150 -4.34 2.14 -7.79
N LYS A 151 -3.20 2.81 -7.75
CA LYS A 151 -2.05 2.59 -8.66
C LYS A 151 -1.59 1.15 -8.67
N ASN A 152 -1.45 0.52 -7.50
CA ASN A 152 -1.05 -0.88 -7.41
C ASN A 152 -2.09 -1.82 -8.02
N MET A 153 -3.38 -1.49 -7.93
CA MET A 153 -4.43 -2.26 -8.60
C MET A 153 -4.41 -2.09 -10.12
N ILE A 154 -4.15 -0.87 -10.61
CA ILE A 154 -3.97 -0.59 -12.04
C ILE A 154 -2.76 -1.38 -12.59
N ASP A 155 -1.61 -1.29 -11.94
CA ASP A 155 -0.40 -2.02 -12.33
C ASP A 155 -0.63 -3.52 -12.39
N ASN A 156 -1.28 -4.09 -11.37
CA ASN A 156 -1.63 -5.51 -11.35
C ASN A 156 -2.59 -5.86 -12.48
N GLY A 157 -3.61 -5.04 -12.72
CA GLY A 157 -4.56 -5.23 -13.82
C GLY A 157 -3.85 -5.32 -15.16
N ILE A 158 -3.04 -4.34 -15.50
CA ILE A 158 -2.32 -4.31 -16.79
C ILE A 158 -1.29 -5.44 -16.90
N LYS A 159 -0.64 -5.79 -15.78
CA LYS A 159 0.42 -6.79 -15.77
C LYS A 159 -0.09 -8.21 -15.92
N TYR A 160 -1.22 -8.53 -15.30
CA TYR A 160 -1.72 -9.90 -15.18
C TYR A 160 -2.98 -10.17 -16.01
N SER A 161 -3.63 -9.14 -16.57
CA SER A 161 -4.73 -9.37 -17.51
C SER A 161 -4.22 -9.85 -18.87
N THR A 162 -5.05 -10.62 -19.54
CA THR A 162 -4.75 -11.15 -20.89
C THR A 162 -4.79 -10.08 -21.97
N ASP A 163 -5.61 -9.04 -21.76
CA ASP A 163 -5.83 -7.91 -22.67
C ASP A 163 -5.06 -6.64 -22.27
N LYS A 164 -4.28 -6.70 -21.19
CA LYS A 164 -3.56 -5.56 -20.59
C LYS A 164 -4.48 -4.37 -20.29
N HIS A 165 -5.68 -4.65 -19.86
CA HIS A 165 -6.68 -3.66 -19.57
C HIS A 165 -7.26 -3.88 -18.17
N VAL A 166 -7.57 -2.78 -17.47
CA VAL A 166 -8.29 -2.79 -16.20
C VAL A 166 -9.49 -1.87 -16.28
N ASN A 167 -10.65 -2.36 -15.90
CA ASN A 167 -11.86 -1.56 -15.81
C ASN A 167 -12.17 -1.22 -14.35
N ILE A 168 -12.34 0.06 -14.06
CA ILE A 168 -12.63 0.59 -12.73
C ILE A 168 -14.11 0.95 -12.68
N MET A 169 -14.80 0.46 -11.64
CA MET A 169 -16.17 0.81 -11.30
C MET A 169 -16.20 1.36 -9.89
N VAL A 170 -16.81 2.51 -9.70
CA VAL A 170 -16.97 3.14 -8.39
C VAL A 170 -18.43 3.36 -8.10
N SER A 171 -18.90 2.82 -7.00
CA SER A 171 -20.20 3.08 -6.39
C SER A 171 -20.01 3.67 -4.99
N LYS A 172 -21.11 4.01 -4.33
CA LYS A 172 -21.08 4.51 -2.94
C LYS A 172 -20.57 3.46 -1.95
N ASP A 173 -20.76 2.17 -2.25
CA ASP A 173 -20.44 1.08 -1.33
C ASP A 173 -19.07 0.44 -1.60
N HIS A 174 -18.61 0.50 -2.85
CA HIS A 174 -17.40 -0.22 -3.25
C HIS A 174 -16.72 0.38 -4.48
N MET A 175 -15.43 0.11 -4.61
CA MET A 175 -14.64 0.32 -5.82
C MET A 175 -14.14 -1.03 -6.32
N LYS A 176 -14.37 -1.32 -7.60
CA LYS A 176 -13.98 -2.59 -8.24
C LYS A 176 -12.95 -2.36 -9.32
N PHE A 177 -11.99 -3.28 -9.37
CA PHE A 177 -10.99 -3.39 -10.44
C PHE A 177 -11.22 -4.73 -11.14
N ILE A 178 -11.65 -4.66 -12.38
CA ILE A 178 -12.08 -5.81 -13.18
C ILE A 178 -11.08 -6.05 -14.28
N THR A 179 -10.54 -7.26 -14.34
CA THR A 179 -9.51 -7.66 -15.32
C THR A 179 -9.80 -9.03 -15.87
N GLN A 180 -9.54 -9.25 -17.16
CA GLN A 180 -9.69 -10.56 -17.78
C GLN A 180 -8.48 -11.44 -17.49
N GLY A 181 -8.70 -12.69 -17.06
CA GLY A 181 -7.60 -13.61 -16.78
C GLY A 181 -8.04 -14.87 -16.07
N GLU A 182 -7.09 -15.74 -15.77
CA GLU A 182 -7.32 -16.95 -15.00
C GLU A 182 -7.61 -16.63 -13.52
N LYS A 183 -8.41 -17.50 -12.89
CA LYS A 183 -8.70 -17.41 -11.46
C LYS A 183 -7.41 -17.49 -10.63
N LEU A 184 -7.34 -16.75 -9.54
CA LEU A 184 -6.25 -16.92 -8.56
C LEU A 184 -6.21 -18.39 -8.07
N LYS A 185 -5.01 -18.96 -7.99
CA LYS A 185 -4.81 -20.37 -7.56
C LYS A 185 -5.05 -20.55 -6.05
N ASN A 186 -4.77 -19.52 -5.27
CA ASN A 186 -4.96 -19.50 -3.82
C ASN A 186 -5.95 -18.39 -3.43
N ASP A 187 -6.38 -18.39 -2.19
CA ASP A 187 -7.23 -17.35 -1.63
C ASP A 187 -6.48 -16.00 -1.57
N LEU A 188 -7.23 -14.89 -1.51
CA LEU A 188 -6.67 -13.54 -1.45
C LEU A 188 -5.69 -13.39 -0.28
N ASP A 189 -5.99 -13.99 0.88
CA ASP A 189 -5.16 -13.95 2.10
C ASP A 189 -3.73 -14.47 1.87
N PHE A 190 -3.54 -15.37 0.93
CA PHE A 190 -2.22 -15.81 0.53
C PHE A 190 -1.45 -14.70 -0.22
N TYR A 191 -2.11 -13.97 -1.12
CA TYR A 191 -1.46 -12.98 -1.97
C TYR A 191 -1.26 -11.61 -1.30
N ILE A 192 -1.97 -11.32 -0.21
CA ILE A 192 -1.77 -10.13 0.60
C ILE A 192 -0.62 -10.25 1.60
N GLN A 193 0.09 -11.39 1.64
CA GLN A 193 1.32 -11.51 2.43
C GLN A 193 2.50 -10.87 1.70
N PRO A 194 3.46 -10.26 2.42
CA PRO A 194 4.61 -9.63 1.80
C PRO A 194 5.51 -10.65 1.11
N PHE A 195 6.06 -10.26 -0.06
CA PHE A 195 6.97 -11.08 -0.88
C PHE A 195 6.38 -12.34 -1.51
N ILE A 196 5.07 -12.53 -1.43
CA ILE A 196 4.38 -13.62 -2.13
C ILE A 196 4.20 -13.25 -3.60
N LYS A 197 4.53 -14.21 -4.46
CA LYS A 197 4.40 -14.07 -5.92
C LYS A 197 3.54 -15.21 -6.46
N GLY A 198 2.73 -14.93 -7.48
CA GLY A 198 2.19 -15.97 -8.34
C GLY A 198 3.32 -16.63 -9.16
N GLU A 199 3.12 -17.86 -9.63
CA GLU A 199 4.14 -18.62 -10.36
C GLU A 199 4.69 -17.88 -11.60
N ASP A 200 3.87 -17.04 -12.25
CA ASP A 200 4.24 -16.28 -13.44
C ASP A 200 4.83 -14.88 -13.12
N ALA A 201 4.98 -14.53 -11.84
CA ALA A 201 5.35 -13.18 -11.39
C ALA A 201 6.88 -12.97 -11.29
N GLN A 202 7.67 -13.40 -12.27
CA GLN A 202 9.13 -13.23 -12.26
C GLN A 202 9.59 -11.75 -12.19
N LYS A 203 8.72 -10.78 -12.52
CA LYS A 203 9.07 -9.35 -12.62
C LYS A 203 8.54 -8.48 -11.47
N SER A 204 7.90 -9.02 -10.42
CA SER A 204 7.39 -8.26 -9.28
C SER A 204 8.01 -8.73 -7.96
N PHE A 205 7.98 -7.85 -6.96
CA PHE A 205 8.51 -8.16 -5.62
C PHE A 205 7.46 -8.81 -4.70
N GLY A 206 6.20 -8.90 -5.14
CA GLY A 206 5.11 -9.47 -4.33
C GLY A 206 4.69 -8.55 -3.19
N LEU A 207 4.82 -7.23 -3.36
CA LEU A 207 4.45 -6.24 -2.36
C LEU A 207 3.16 -5.49 -2.70
N GLY A 208 2.74 -5.47 -3.97
CA GLY A 208 1.62 -4.63 -4.43
C GLY A 208 0.31 -4.89 -3.68
N LEU A 209 -0.16 -6.14 -3.62
CA LEU A 209 -1.41 -6.48 -2.91
C LEU A 209 -1.28 -6.35 -1.39
N TYR A 210 -0.09 -6.62 -0.84
CA TYR A 210 0.21 -6.36 0.57
C TYR A 210 0.06 -4.86 0.91
N ILE A 211 0.60 -3.96 0.07
CA ILE A 211 0.46 -2.51 0.22
C ILE A 211 -1.02 -2.11 0.16
N VAL A 212 -1.76 -2.62 -0.83
CA VAL A 212 -3.19 -2.35 -0.97
C VAL A 212 -3.94 -2.75 0.29
N SER A 213 -3.76 -3.99 0.76
CA SER A 213 -4.44 -4.50 1.96
C SER A 213 -4.18 -3.62 3.18
N ASN A 214 -2.91 -3.27 3.43
CA ASN A 214 -2.55 -2.42 4.58
C ASN A 214 -3.11 -0.99 4.46
N ILE A 215 -3.11 -0.40 3.27
CA ILE A 215 -3.71 0.94 3.06
C ILE A 215 -5.20 0.89 3.33
N LEU A 216 -5.91 -0.11 2.84
CA LEU A 216 -7.35 -0.27 3.06
C LEU A 216 -7.66 -0.49 4.54
N GLU A 217 -6.95 -1.39 5.21
CA GLU A 217 -7.10 -1.64 6.65
C GLU A 217 -6.89 -0.36 7.47
N ALA A 218 -5.86 0.41 7.14
CA ALA A 218 -5.58 1.69 7.78
C ALA A 218 -6.70 2.73 7.57
N HIS A 219 -7.45 2.63 6.50
CA HIS A 219 -8.62 3.47 6.23
C HIS A 219 -9.94 2.88 6.76
N GLY A 220 -9.92 1.67 7.36
CA GLY A 220 -11.11 0.97 7.86
C GLY A 220 -11.90 0.25 6.78
N LEU A 221 -11.30 0.04 5.61
CA LEU A 221 -11.89 -0.64 4.48
C LEU A 221 -11.50 -2.12 4.44
N LYS A 222 -12.29 -2.94 3.73
CA LYS A 222 -11.95 -4.34 3.47
C LYS A 222 -11.49 -4.52 2.05
N PHE A 223 -10.59 -5.49 1.85
CA PHE A 223 -10.10 -5.91 0.55
C PHE A 223 -10.71 -7.24 0.17
N GLY A 224 -11.50 -7.27 -0.89
CA GLY A 224 -12.21 -8.44 -1.39
C GLY A 224 -11.71 -8.90 -2.75
N TYR A 225 -12.02 -10.16 -3.08
CA TYR A 225 -11.75 -10.76 -4.39
C TYR A 225 -12.87 -11.70 -4.79
N GLU A 226 -13.29 -11.58 -6.03
CA GLU A 226 -14.25 -12.50 -6.67
C GLU A 226 -13.74 -12.91 -8.06
N TYR A 227 -14.11 -14.11 -8.48
CA TYR A 227 -13.89 -14.57 -9.85
C TYR A 227 -15.23 -14.91 -10.49
N LYS A 228 -15.56 -14.22 -11.58
CA LYS A 228 -16.84 -14.40 -12.26
C LYS A 228 -16.69 -14.24 -13.77
N ASN A 229 -17.22 -15.21 -14.53
CA ASN A 229 -17.27 -15.15 -16.00
C ASN A 229 -15.91 -14.90 -16.68
N GLY A 230 -14.82 -15.49 -16.19
CA GLY A 230 -13.47 -15.27 -16.74
C GLY A 230 -12.81 -13.97 -16.31
N MET A 231 -13.44 -13.23 -15.38
CA MET A 231 -12.93 -11.96 -14.87
C MET A 231 -12.48 -12.10 -13.42
N ASN A 232 -11.32 -11.55 -13.11
CA ASN A 232 -10.88 -11.28 -11.76
C ASN A 232 -11.43 -9.92 -11.31
N VAL A 233 -12.08 -9.88 -10.16
CA VAL A 233 -12.67 -8.67 -9.59
C VAL A 233 -12.07 -8.45 -8.21
N PHE A 234 -11.22 -7.45 -8.09
CA PHE A 234 -10.72 -7.00 -6.79
C PHE A 234 -11.59 -5.85 -6.30
N ILE A 235 -11.90 -5.84 -5.00
CA ILE A 235 -12.93 -4.97 -4.44
C ILE A 235 -12.41 -4.25 -3.20
N PHE A 236 -12.50 -2.92 -3.21
CA PHE A 236 -12.41 -2.10 -2.00
C PHE A 236 -13.82 -1.97 -1.45
N GLU A 237 -14.10 -2.64 -0.34
CA GLU A 237 -15.43 -2.73 0.27
C GLU A 237 -15.60 -1.70 1.37
N ASN A 238 -16.86 -1.38 1.70
CA ASN A 238 -17.27 -0.48 2.77
C ASN A 238 -16.88 1.00 2.51
N LEU A 239 -16.87 1.44 1.25
CA LEU A 239 -16.57 2.85 0.91
C LEU A 239 -17.51 3.83 1.62
N GLN A 240 -18.75 3.43 1.91
CA GLN A 240 -19.71 4.23 2.66
C GLN A 240 -19.18 4.68 4.03
N ASP A 241 -18.26 3.93 4.65
CA ASP A 241 -17.71 4.24 5.98
C ASP A 241 -16.72 5.41 5.95
N ILE A 242 -16.24 5.78 4.76
CA ILE A 242 -15.28 6.86 4.55
C ILE A 242 -15.84 8.00 3.67
N ILE A 243 -17.14 7.97 3.32
CA ILE A 243 -17.76 9.08 2.56
C ILE A 243 -17.70 10.35 3.40
N ALA A 244 -17.18 11.42 2.80
CA ALA A 244 -17.21 12.75 3.40
C ALA A 244 -18.62 13.35 3.26
N ALA A 245 -19.11 13.92 4.34
CA ALA A 245 -20.41 14.60 4.39
C ALA A 245 -20.43 15.85 3.50
#